data_650b23ec5d640e24a637fc5b204059b8
#
_entry.id   650b23ec5d640e24a637fc5b204059b8
#
_cell.length_a   1.000
_cell.length_b   1.000
_cell.length_c   1.000
_cell.angle_alpha   90.00
_cell.angle_beta   90.00
_cell.angle_gamma   90.00
#
_symmetry.space_group_name_H-M   'P 1'
#
loop_
_entity.id
_entity.type
_entity.pdbx_description
1 polymer ?
#
loop_
_entity_poly.entity_id
_entity_poly.type
_entity_poly.pdbx_seq_one_letter_code
_entity_poly.pdbx_strand_id
1 'polypeptide(L)'
;MHYTMRGRVAIAMSTATIRPAVTVVLPTYNRAGFLSGAFESLAAQTFTDWELVIVDDGSTDGTREGIDDYLRSHDRVRYVYQANRGAYAARNRGVDEATGTYLAFFDSDDLWLPHHLERCVGALAGHPEIDWVFGACRQVDRATGVVLDPNTSYINGQPRPFLSLKADVSDGLHIITDRAVLECQISHGLYCGLQNSVMKRRLFEGRRFNDRFRVVEDELFVIRVLAAGARFAYFIDPHVIYQVHSENSSASATSSSLAKHVEIYSELTVGIEQLLSELTLSPRERRGLLKRLGREYFWHLGYVGFWQAGRRLEALDMYRRGLAVWPWHPGAWKTYLLARLRVALQSEGHSG
;
A
#
# COMPACT_ATOMS: atom_id res chain seq x y z
N MET A 1 -4.60 -25.44 -74.71
CA MET A 1 -3.95 -25.80 -73.44
C MET A 1 -3.97 -24.55 -72.52
N HIS A 2 -4.95 -24.46 -71.67
CA HIS A 2 -5.00 -23.34 -70.69
C HIS A 2 -4.60 -23.86 -69.29
N TYR A 3 -3.52 -23.32 -68.78
CA TYR A 3 -3.06 -23.59 -67.41
C TYR A 3 -3.58 -22.49 -66.49
N THR A 4 -4.52 -22.80 -65.62
CA THR A 4 -5.04 -21.93 -64.61
C THR A 4 -4.14 -22.00 -63.38
N MET A 5 -3.49 -20.88 -63.02
CA MET A 5 -2.78 -20.71 -61.76
C MET A 5 -3.80 -20.53 -60.61
N ARG A 6 -3.85 -21.49 -59.68
CA ARG A 6 -4.56 -21.34 -58.41
C ARG A 6 -3.71 -20.52 -57.47
N GLY A 7 -4.14 -19.31 -57.19
CA GLY A 7 -3.57 -18.46 -56.12
C GLY A 7 -3.75 -19.12 -54.76
N ARG A 8 -2.66 -19.32 -54.02
CA ARG A 8 -2.68 -19.64 -52.60
C ARG A 8 -3.03 -18.37 -51.84
N VAL A 9 -4.22 -18.33 -51.24
CA VAL A 9 -4.56 -17.33 -50.21
C VAL A 9 -3.79 -17.71 -48.97
N ALA A 10 -2.78 -16.95 -48.61
CA ALA A 10 -2.11 -17.04 -47.31
C ALA A 10 -3.06 -16.46 -46.28
N ILE A 11 -3.66 -17.32 -45.48
CA ILE A 11 -4.38 -16.89 -44.25
C ILE A 11 -3.30 -16.43 -43.28
N ALA A 12 -3.16 -15.12 -43.15
CA ALA A 12 -2.39 -14.53 -42.08
C ALA A 12 -3.10 -14.88 -40.76
N MET A 13 -2.62 -15.89 -40.05
CA MET A 13 -3.00 -16.10 -38.65
C MET A 13 -2.50 -14.90 -37.89
N SER A 14 -3.42 -14.00 -37.51
CA SER A 14 -3.20 -13.00 -36.50
C SER A 14 -2.87 -13.75 -35.21
N THR A 15 -1.62 -13.76 -34.82
CA THR A 15 -1.22 -14.14 -33.47
C THR A 15 -1.74 -13.06 -32.54
N ALA A 16 -3.00 -13.20 -32.14
CA ALA A 16 -3.51 -12.42 -31.02
C ALA A 16 -2.57 -12.70 -29.82
N THR A 17 -1.79 -11.72 -29.42
CA THR A 17 -0.93 -11.82 -28.26
C THR A 17 -1.85 -12.10 -27.08
N ILE A 18 -1.84 -13.34 -26.57
CA ILE A 18 -2.63 -13.74 -25.41
C ILE A 18 -2.09 -12.88 -24.25
N ARG A 19 -2.87 -11.91 -23.81
CA ARG A 19 -2.49 -11.08 -22.66
C ARG A 19 -2.71 -11.88 -21.40
N PRO A 20 -1.78 -11.89 -20.46
CA PRO A 20 -1.97 -12.56 -19.17
C PRO A 20 -3.14 -11.92 -18.41
N ALA A 21 -3.79 -12.70 -17.57
CA ALA A 21 -4.85 -12.16 -16.72
C ALA A 21 -4.29 -11.16 -15.70
N VAL A 22 -3.15 -11.48 -15.09
CA VAL A 22 -2.52 -10.66 -14.02
C VAL A 22 -1.13 -10.21 -14.43
N THR A 23 -0.82 -8.94 -14.26
CA THR A 23 0.56 -8.46 -14.14
C THR A 23 0.93 -8.35 -12.67
N VAL A 24 1.91 -9.14 -12.25
CA VAL A 24 2.55 -9.01 -10.94
C VAL A 24 3.69 -8.00 -11.09
N VAL A 25 3.65 -6.92 -10.32
CA VAL A 25 4.69 -5.89 -10.27
C VAL A 25 5.51 -6.08 -9.00
N LEU A 26 6.81 -6.36 -9.15
CA LEU A 26 7.75 -6.55 -8.06
C LEU A 26 8.79 -5.42 -8.08
N PRO A 27 8.61 -4.36 -7.27
CA PRO A 27 9.65 -3.37 -7.08
C PRO A 27 10.77 -3.95 -6.21
N THR A 28 12.02 -3.68 -6.55
CA THR A 28 13.16 -4.15 -5.77
C THR A 28 14.25 -3.09 -5.71
N TYR A 29 14.95 -3.02 -4.58
CA TYR A 29 16.13 -2.18 -4.37
C TYR A 29 16.99 -2.78 -3.27
N ASN A 30 18.19 -3.26 -3.63
CA ASN A 30 19.13 -3.92 -2.70
C ASN A 30 18.45 -5.04 -1.90
N ARG A 31 17.90 -6.06 -2.59
CA ARG A 31 17.12 -7.17 -2.01
C ARG A 31 17.62 -8.55 -2.44
N ALA A 32 18.92 -8.70 -2.77
CA ALA A 32 19.50 -9.99 -3.22
C ALA A 32 19.13 -11.17 -2.30
N GLY A 33 19.13 -10.96 -0.98
CA GLY A 33 18.82 -12.00 0.00
C GLY A 33 17.34 -12.32 0.22
N PHE A 34 16.41 -11.66 -0.51
CA PHE A 34 14.97 -11.84 -0.35
C PHE A 34 14.31 -12.49 -1.59
N LEU A 35 14.87 -12.27 -2.77
CA LEU A 35 14.24 -12.59 -4.04
C LEU A 35 13.94 -14.08 -4.24
N SER A 36 14.78 -15.01 -3.76
CA SER A 36 14.54 -16.45 -3.92
C SER A 36 13.22 -16.88 -3.27
N GLY A 37 12.95 -16.44 -2.03
CA GLY A 37 11.71 -16.75 -1.35
C GLY A 37 10.49 -16.15 -2.04
N ALA A 38 10.61 -14.90 -2.54
CA ALA A 38 9.55 -14.25 -3.31
C ALA A 38 9.25 -15.05 -4.59
N PHE A 39 10.27 -15.42 -5.37
CA PHE A 39 10.10 -16.18 -6.61
C PHE A 39 9.51 -17.58 -6.36
N GLU A 40 9.97 -18.29 -5.32
CA GLU A 40 9.42 -19.57 -4.94
C GLU A 40 7.93 -19.47 -4.57
N SER A 41 7.54 -18.46 -3.80
CA SER A 41 6.14 -18.26 -3.42
C SER A 41 5.25 -17.85 -4.59
N LEU A 42 5.78 -17.13 -5.58
CA LEU A 42 5.07 -16.82 -6.83
C LEU A 42 4.95 -18.06 -7.72
N ALA A 43 6.00 -18.87 -7.84
CA ALA A 43 5.96 -20.13 -8.59
C ALA A 43 4.98 -21.14 -7.98
N ALA A 44 4.76 -21.08 -6.67
CA ALA A 44 3.81 -21.93 -5.95
C ALA A 44 2.34 -21.49 -6.07
N GLN A 45 2.04 -20.39 -6.76
CA GLN A 45 0.65 -19.96 -6.96
C GLN A 45 -0.15 -20.98 -7.79
N THR A 46 -1.34 -21.29 -7.32
CA THR A 46 -2.27 -22.21 -8.03
C THR A 46 -2.82 -21.57 -9.30
N PHE A 47 -2.95 -20.27 -9.33
CA PHE A 47 -3.29 -19.51 -10.55
C PHE A 47 -2.03 -19.23 -11.37
N THR A 48 -1.99 -19.66 -12.63
CA THR A 48 -0.77 -19.65 -13.45
C THR A 48 -0.78 -18.65 -14.61
N ASP A 49 -1.90 -17.98 -14.89
CA ASP A 49 -2.01 -17.00 -15.98
C ASP A 49 -1.58 -15.59 -15.54
N TRP A 50 -0.30 -15.45 -15.22
CA TRP A 50 0.34 -14.20 -14.82
C TRP A 50 1.63 -13.94 -15.59
N GLU A 51 2.00 -12.67 -15.70
CA GLU A 51 3.35 -12.19 -16.03
C GLU A 51 3.96 -11.50 -14.81
N LEU A 52 5.29 -11.51 -14.71
CA LEU A 52 6.03 -10.79 -13.68
C LEU A 52 6.84 -9.65 -14.30
N VAL A 53 6.65 -8.44 -13.78
CA VAL A 53 7.46 -7.26 -14.10
C VAL A 53 8.28 -6.90 -12.87
N ILE A 54 9.58 -7.22 -12.92
CA ILE A 54 10.54 -6.84 -11.89
C ILE A 54 11.06 -5.45 -12.23
N VAL A 55 10.86 -4.49 -11.33
CA VAL A 55 11.39 -3.13 -11.48
C VAL A 55 12.50 -2.92 -10.45
N ASP A 56 13.73 -2.92 -10.92
CA ASP A 56 14.91 -2.65 -10.11
C ASP A 56 15.16 -1.14 -10.04
N ASP A 57 14.97 -0.59 -8.85
CA ASP A 57 15.10 0.84 -8.57
C ASP A 57 16.56 1.23 -8.24
N GLY A 58 17.50 0.77 -9.07
CA GLY A 58 18.90 1.16 -8.98
C GLY A 58 19.73 0.37 -7.96
N SER A 59 19.50 -0.94 -7.82
CA SER A 59 20.29 -1.80 -6.93
C SER A 59 21.77 -1.77 -7.23
N THR A 60 22.58 -1.86 -6.18
CA THR A 60 24.04 -1.87 -6.19
C THR A 60 24.66 -3.09 -5.49
N ASP A 61 23.81 -3.98 -4.99
CA ASP A 61 24.17 -5.28 -4.43
C ASP A 61 24.06 -6.41 -5.48
N GLY A 62 24.08 -7.67 -5.09
CA GLY A 62 23.89 -8.83 -5.97
C GLY A 62 22.44 -9.06 -6.46
N THR A 63 21.54 -8.08 -6.36
CA THR A 63 20.14 -8.20 -6.76
C THR A 63 20.00 -8.58 -8.24
N ARG A 64 20.76 -7.94 -9.12
CA ARG A 64 20.73 -8.20 -10.58
C ARG A 64 21.12 -9.63 -10.91
N GLU A 65 22.21 -10.11 -10.33
CA GLU A 65 22.71 -11.46 -10.55
C GLU A 65 21.71 -12.51 -10.09
N GLY A 66 21.03 -12.30 -8.95
CA GLY A 66 19.97 -13.17 -8.48
C GLY A 66 18.74 -13.21 -9.38
N ILE A 67 18.46 -12.13 -10.10
CA ILE A 67 17.36 -12.05 -11.06
C ILE A 67 17.71 -12.73 -12.39
N ASP A 68 18.94 -12.66 -12.86
CA ASP A 68 19.36 -13.17 -14.18
C ASP A 68 19.14 -14.67 -14.33
N ASP A 69 19.31 -15.46 -13.28
CA ASP A 69 19.02 -16.90 -13.31
C ASP A 69 17.53 -17.18 -13.45
N TYR A 70 16.71 -16.39 -12.77
CA TYR A 70 15.25 -16.51 -12.84
C TYR A 70 14.72 -16.10 -14.22
N LEU A 71 15.25 -15.03 -14.82
CA LEU A 71 14.89 -14.57 -16.17
C LEU A 71 15.18 -15.63 -17.23
N ARG A 72 16.31 -16.33 -17.13
CA ARG A 72 16.71 -17.37 -18.11
C ARG A 72 15.76 -18.57 -18.12
N SER A 73 15.05 -18.82 -17.04
CA SER A 73 14.17 -19.99 -16.89
C SER A 73 12.68 -19.67 -17.05
N HIS A 74 12.29 -18.39 -17.22
CA HIS A 74 10.90 -17.96 -17.22
C HIS A 74 10.59 -16.90 -18.25
N ASP A 75 10.03 -17.30 -19.40
CA ASP A 75 9.68 -16.40 -20.54
C ASP A 75 8.63 -15.32 -20.19
N ARG A 76 7.89 -15.50 -19.08
CA ARG A 76 6.85 -14.56 -18.61
C ARG A 76 7.38 -13.52 -17.63
N VAL A 77 8.69 -13.44 -17.46
CA VAL A 77 9.33 -12.49 -16.53
C VAL A 77 10.04 -11.41 -17.34
N ARG A 78 9.78 -10.16 -17.01
CA ARG A 78 10.45 -9.00 -17.58
C ARG A 78 11.19 -8.23 -16.49
N TYR A 79 12.39 -7.81 -16.81
CA TYR A 79 13.21 -6.97 -15.94
C TYR A 79 13.32 -5.56 -16.50
N VAL A 80 13.08 -4.58 -15.66
CA VAL A 80 13.18 -3.15 -15.96
C VAL A 80 14.08 -2.49 -14.93
N TYR A 81 15.17 -1.87 -15.38
CA TYR A 81 16.06 -1.09 -14.51
C TYR A 81 15.70 0.40 -14.59
N GLN A 82 15.76 1.09 -13.47
CA GLN A 82 15.73 2.55 -13.41
C GLN A 82 16.72 3.08 -12.36
N ALA A 83 17.14 4.35 -12.51
CA ALA A 83 17.86 5.03 -11.43
C ALA A 83 16.93 5.16 -10.20
N ASN A 84 17.48 5.04 -8.99
CA ASN A 84 16.69 5.05 -7.75
C ASN A 84 15.82 6.32 -7.63
N ARG A 85 14.50 6.11 -7.52
CA ARG A 85 13.48 7.13 -7.35
C ARG A 85 12.46 6.77 -6.26
N GLY A 86 12.64 5.62 -5.62
CA GLY A 86 11.77 5.12 -4.55
C GLY A 86 10.71 4.12 -5.04
N ALA A 87 10.17 3.38 -4.07
CA ALA A 87 9.28 2.25 -4.32
C ALA A 87 8.03 2.61 -5.14
N TYR A 88 7.44 3.79 -4.93
CA TYR A 88 6.26 4.21 -5.68
C TYR A 88 6.58 4.58 -7.12
N ALA A 89 7.75 5.15 -7.40
CA ALA A 89 8.23 5.35 -8.77
C ALA A 89 8.44 4.01 -9.49
N ALA A 90 9.02 3.01 -8.80
CA ALA A 90 9.18 1.67 -9.32
C ALA A 90 7.83 0.98 -9.57
N ARG A 91 6.85 1.11 -8.66
CA ARG A 91 5.49 0.60 -8.87
C ARG A 91 4.81 1.28 -10.05
N ASN A 92 4.92 2.60 -10.19
CA ASN A 92 4.40 3.33 -11.36
C ASN A 92 5.00 2.82 -12.66
N ARG A 93 6.31 2.61 -12.69
CA ARG A 93 6.98 2.02 -13.86
C ARG A 93 6.43 0.62 -14.16
N GLY A 94 6.21 -0.22 -13.15
CA GLY A 94 5.58 -1.51 -13.31
C GLY A 94 4.16 -1.45 -13.87
N VAL A 95 3.37 -0.45 -13.45
CA VAL A 95 2.03 -0.19 -14.01
C VAL A 95 2.10 0.18 -15.49
N ASP A 96 3.09 1.00 -15.88
CA ASP A 96 3.28 1.40 -17.29
C ASP A 96 3.69 0.21 -18.18
N GLU A 97 4.43 -0.75 -17.64
CA GLU A 97 4.84 -1.97 -18.31
C GLU A 97 3.75 -3.07 -18.33
N ALA A 98 2.71 -2.93 -17.50
CA ALA A 98 1.70 -3.96 -17.30
C ALA A 98 0.82 -4.18 -18.51
N THR A 99 0.61 -5.46 -18.89
CA THR A 99 -0.28 -5.87 -19.99
C THR A 99 -1.55 -6.58 -19.50
N GLY A 100 -1.55 -7.10 -18.28
CA GLY A 100 -2.67 -7.82 -17.67
C GLY A 100 -3.92 -6.98 -17.44
N THR A 101 -5.05 -7.64 -17.31
CA THR A 101 -6.32 -7.02 -16.91
C THR A 101 -6.30 -6.60 -15.46
N TYR A 102 -5.63 -7.39 -14.63
CA TYR A 102 -5.46 -7.16 -13.20
C TYR A 102 -4.02 -6.82 -12.88
N LEU A 103 -3.83 -6.09 -11.78
CA LEU A 103 -2.53 -5.76 -11.19
C LEU A 103 -2.45 -6.38 -9.80
N ALA A 104 -1.29 -6.91 -9.47
CA ALA A 104 -0.91 -7.30 -8.13
C ALA A 104 0.49 -6.74 -7.84
N PHE A 105 0.68 -6.08 -6.70
CA PHE A 105 1.99 -5.61 -6.29
C PHE A 105 2.59 -6.61 -5.30
N PHE A 106 3.80 -7.03 -5.57
CA PHE A 106 4.47 -8.04 -4.77
C PHE A 106 5.74 -7.45 -4.17
N ASP A 107 5.75 -7.24 -2.86
CA ASP A 107 6.93 -6.74 -2.18
C ASP A 107 7.97 -7.87 -2.07
N SER A 108 9.22 -7.57 -2.43
CA SER A 108 10.30 -8.56 -2.58
C SER A 108 10.66 -9.28 -1.28
N ASP A 109 10.24 -8.76 -0.13
CA ASP A 109 10.47 -9.27 1.21
C ASP A 109 9.28 -10.00 1.83
N ASP A 110 8.15 -10.16 1.08
CA ASP A 110 6.97 -10.91 1.51
C ASP A 110 6.84 -12.26 0.81
N LEU A 111 5.93 -13.12 1.29
CA LEU A 111 5.61 -14.40 0.66
C LEU A 111 4.11 -14.53 0.44
N TRP A 112 3.68 -14.88 -0.77
CA TRP A 112 2.29 -15.15 -1.05
C TRP A 112 1.92 -16.60 -0.74
N LEU A 113 0.76 -16.81 -0.11
CA LEU A 113 0.21 -18.16 0.05
C LEU A 113 -0.32 -18.67 -1.30
N PRO A 114 -0.28 -19.98 -1.58
CA PRO A 114 -0.55 -20.54 -2.91
C PRO A 114 -1.89 -20.14 -3.55
N HIS A 115 -2.90 -19.87 -2.74
CA HIS A 115 -4.25 -19.52 -3.18
C HIS A 115 -4.48 -18.01 -3.43
N HIS A 116 -3.49 -17.14 -3.18
CA HIS A 116 -3.68 -15.69 -3.21
C HIS A 116 -4.20 -15.18 -4.56
N LEU A 117 -3.50 -15.47 -5.64
CA LEU A 117 -3.93 -15.02 -6.97
C LEU A 117 -5.23 -15.68 -7.41
N GLU A 118 -5.39 -17.00 -7.21
CA GLU A 118 -6.58 -17.73 -7.62
C GLU A 118 -7.85 -17.17 -7.00
N ARG A 119 -7.87 -16.97 -5.69
CA ARG A 119 -9.04 -16.44 -4.99
C ARG A 119 -9.34 -14.99 -5.36
N CYS A 120 -8.32 -14.15 -5.41
CA CYS A 120 -8.52 -12.73 -5.74
C CYS A 120 -8.96 -12.53 -7.20
N VAL A 121 -8.34 -13.24 -8.15
CA VAL A 121 -8.73 -13.18 -9.58
C VAL A 121 -10.12 -13.79 -9.78
N GLY A 122 -10.41 -14.94 -9.15
CA GLY A 122 -11.73 -15.56 -9.19
C GLY A 122 -12.83 -14.61 -8.69
N ALA A 123 -12.57 -13.88 -7.61
CA ALA A 123 -13.50 -12.86 -7.08
C ALA A 123 -13.72 -11.71 -8.08
N LEU A 124 -12.63 -11.15 -8.66
CA LEU A 124 -12.72 -10.05 -9.62
C LEU A 124 -13.39 -10.44 -10.95
N ALA A 125 -13.21 -11.69 -11.38
CA ALA A 125 -13.84 -12.24 -12.59
C ALA A 125 -15.31 -12.58 -12.38
N GLY A 126 -15.65 -13.16 -11.21
CA GLY A 126 -17.03 -13.53 -10.84
C GLY A 126 -17.91 -12.33 -10.49
N HIS A 127 -17.30 -11.21 -10.08
CA HIS A 127 -17.98 -9.99 -9.65
C HIS A 127 -17.47 -8.77 -10.41
N PRO A 128 -17.96 -8.51 -11.63
CA PRO A 128 -17.48 -7.41 -12.47
C PRO A 128 -17.57 -6.02 -11.84
N GLU A 129 -18.42 -5.85 -10.83
CA GLU A 129 -18.59 -4.60 -10.09
C GLU A 129 -17.45 -4.33 -9.09
N ILE A 130 -16.68 -5.34 -8.66
CA ILE A 130 -15.56 -5.18 -7.73
C ILE A 130 -14.33 -4.69 -8.49
N ASP A 131 -13.57 -3.78 -7.87
CA ASP A 131 -12.34 -3.22 -8.44
C ASP A 131 -11.07 -3.67 -7.72
N TRP A 132 -11.18 -3.99 -6.43
CA TRP A 132 -10.07 -4.29 -5.55
C TRP A 132 -10.45 -5.40 -4.57
N VAL A 133 -9.65 -6.47 -4.53
CA VAL A 133 -9.80 -7.57 -3.58
C VAL A 133 -8.52 -7.70 -2.77
N PHE A 134 -8.66 -7.90 -1.47
CA PHE A 134 -7.52 -8.12 -0.59
C PHE A 134 -7.78 -9.26 0.41
N GLY A 135 -6.71 -9.88 0.91
CA GLY A 135 -6.76 -10.84 2.00
C GLY A 135 -6.01 -10.33 3.23
N ALA A 136 -6.15 -10.99 4.37
CA ALA A 136 -5.35 -10.67 5.54
C ALA A 136 -3.87 -11.04 5.33
N CYS A 137 -2.99 -10.50 6.20
CA CYS A 137 -1.62 -10.95 6.32
C CYS A 137 -1.44 -11.76 7.61
N ARG A 138 -0.47 -12.68 7.59
CA ARG A 138 0.14 -13.27 8.79
C ARG A 138 1.51 -12.64 8.95
N GLN A 139 1.80 -12.04 10.11
CA GLN A 139 3.11 -11.47 10.38
C GLN A 139 4.02 -12.50 11.03
N VAL A 140 5.21 -12.65 10.49
CA VAL A 140 6.21 -13.61 10.94
C VAL A 140 7.55 -12.91 11.11
N ASP A 141 8.21 -13.10 12.23
CA ASP A 141 9.60 -12.68 12.39
C ASP A 141 10.49 -13.48 11.46
N ARG A 142 11.16 -12.80 10.52
CA ARG A 142 11.93 -13.45 9.48
C ARG A 142 13.10 -14.27 10.02
N ALA A 143 13.75 -13.80 11.07
CA ALA A 143 14.96 -14.44 11.60
C ALA A 143 14.64 -15.71 12.39
N THR A 144 13.52 -15.71 13.11
CA THR A 144 13.15 -16.78 14.04
C THR A 144 12.03 -17.68 13.53
N GLY A 145 11.25 -17.23 12.52
CA GLY A 145 10.05 -17.92 12.04
C GLY A 145 8.86 -17.83 13.01
N VAL A 146 8.97 -17.08 14.09
CA VAL A 146 7.89 -16.91 15.08
C VAL A 146 6.75 -16.09 14.49
N VAL A 147 5.52 -16.58 14.65
CA VAL A 147 4.31 -15.84 14.26
C VAL A 147 4.08 -14.72 15.27
N LEU A 148 4.17 -13.48 14.83
CA LEU A 148 3.95 -12.28 15.62
C LEU A 148 2.47 -11.88 15.65
N ASP A 149 1.80 -11.98 14.49
CA ASP A 149 0.36 -11.77 14.33
C ASP A 149 -0.18 -12.83 13.37
N PRO A 150 -1.06 -13.72 13.82
CA PRO A 150 -1.59 -14.78 12.97
C PRO A 150 -2.55 -14.26 11.88
N ASN A 151 -3.18 -13.09 12.09
CA ASN A 151 -4.16 -12.54 11.15
C ASN A 151 -4.41 -11.05 11.40
N THR A 152 -3.95 -10.22 10.48
CA THR A 152 -4.09 -8.75 10.56
C THR A 152 -5.53 -8.24 10.47
N SER A 153 -6.54 -9.07 10.21
CA SER A 153 -7.95 -8.70 10.32
C SER A 153 -8.40 -8.49 11.77
N TYR A 154 -7.55 -8.89 12.73
CA TYR A 154 -7.81 -8.75 14.16
C TYR A 154 -6.70 -7.93 14.83
N ILE A 155 -7.01 -7.38 16.00
CA ILE A 155 -6.03 -6.76 16.90
C ILE A 155 -6.32 -7.21 18.32
N ASN A 156 -5.35 -7.83 18.98
CA ASN A 156 -5.53 -8.42 20.31
C ASN A 156 -6.76 -9.35 20.39
N GLY A 157 -7.01 -10.13 19.32
CA GLY A 157 -8.15 -11.04 19.21
C GLY A 157 -9.51 -10.37 18.95
N GLN A 158 -9.55 -9.04 18.82
CA GLN A 158 -10.78 -8.30 18.48
C GLN A 158 -10.82 -7.97 16.99
N PRO A 159 -11.99 -8.08 16.33
CA PRO A 159 -12.13 -7.73 14.92
C PRO A 159 -11.82 -6.25 14.69
N ARG A 160 -11.10 -5.96 13.62
CA ARG A 160 -10.86 -4.56 13.23
C ARG A 160 -12.14 -3.89 12.76
N PRO A 161 -12.26 -2.55 12.87
CA PRO A 161 -13.50 -1.82 12.59
C PRO A 161 -14.06 -2.07 11.19
N PHE A 162 -13.23 -2.31 10.17
CA PHE A 162 -13.71 -2.57 8.82
C PHE A 162 -14.54 -3.87 8.70
N LEU A 163 -14.33 -4.85 9.59
CA LEU A 163 -15.12 -6.09 9.61
C LEU A 163 -16.58 -5.87 10.05
N SER A 164 -16.90 -4.71 10.62
CA SER A 164 -18.27 -4.32 10.96
C SER A 164 -19.03 -3.63 9.82
N LEU A 165 -18.36 -3.35 8.71
CA LEU A 165 -19.01 -2.80 7.51
C LEU A 165 -20.00 -3.82 6.93
N LYS A 166 -21.11 -3.34 6.41
CA LYS A 166 -22.05 -4.21 5.69
C LYS A 166 -21.38 -4.79 4.45
N ALA A 167 -21.48 -6.09 4.30
CA ALA A 167 -20.93 -6.82 3.18
C ALA A 167 -21.87 -7.96 2.76
N ASP A 168 -21.94 -8.21 1.47
CA ASP A 168 -22.53 -9.43 0.93
C ASP A 168 -21.47 -10.53 0.98
N VAL A 169 -21.81 -11.71 1.52
CA VAL A 169 -20.83 -12.78 1.78
C VAL A 169 -21.18 -14.00 0.93
N SER A 170 -20.20 -14.46 0.14
CA SER A 170 -20.29 -15.70 -0.65
C SER A 170 -18.93 -16.37 -0.69
N ASP A 171 -18.84 -17.67 -0.37
CA ASP A 171 -17.61 -18.49 -0.42
C ASP A 171 -16.40 -17.85 0.30
N GLY A 172 -16.68 -17.19 1.45
CA GLY A 172 -15.67 -16.49 2.23
C GLY A 172 -15.21 -15.14 1.66
N LEU A 173 -15.72 -14.73 0.50
CA LEU A 173 -15.55 -13.39 -0.05
C LEU A 173 -16.58 -12.45 0.60
N HIS A 174 -16.11 -11.32 1.11
CA HIS A 174 -16.93 -10.24 1.68
C HIS A 174 -16.92 -9.05 0.74
N ILE A 175 -18.01 -8.79 0.01
CA ILE A 175 -18.16 -7.65 -0.89
C ILE A 175 -18.71 -6.48 -0.09
N ILE A 176 -17.92 -5.42 0.09
CA ILE A 176 -18.33 -4.27 0.90
C ILE A 176 -19.43 -3.50 0.16
N THR A 177 -20.62 -3.45 0.77
CA THR A 177 -21.77 -2.71 0.28
C THR A 177 -22.07 -1.46 1.12
N ASP A 178 -21.37 -1.30 2.23
CA ASP A 178 -21.53 -0.17 3.15
C ASP A 178 -21.02 1.13 2.53
N ARG A 179 -21.88 2.16 2.51
CA ARG A 179 -21.50 3.50 2.03
C ARG A 179 -20.49 4.20 2.94
N ALA A 180 -20.31 3.73 4.17
CA ALA A 180 -19.34 4.27 5.12
C ALA A 180 -17.92 3.73 4.90
N VAL A 181 -17.65 2.97 3.82
CA VAL A 181 -16.34 2.37 3.55
C VAL A 181 -15.22 3.42 3.49
N LEU A 182 -15.44 4.56 2.83
CA LEU A 182 -14.46 5.65 2.76
C LEU A 182 -14.22 6.29 4.14
N GLU A 183 -15.29 6.49 4.94
CA GLU A 183 -15.16 6.98 6.32
C GLU A 183 -14.37 5.98 7.20
N CYS A 184 -14.62 4.68 7.02
CA CYS A 184 -13.88 3.64 7.72
C CYS A 184 -12.40 3.67 7.33
N GLN A 185 -12.08 3.76 6.03
CA GLN A 185 -10.70 3.90 5.55
C GLN A 185 -10.02 5.14 6.16
N ILE A 186 -10.67 6.29 6.15
CA ILE A 186 -10.14 7.53 6.70
C ILE A 186 -9.85 7.41 8.21
N SER A 187 -10.74 6.77 8.96
CA SER A 187 -10.71 6.79 10.42
C SER A 187 -9.92 5.64 11.03
N HIS A 188 -9.94 4.47 10.38
CA HIS A 188 -9.48 3.19 10.94
C HIS A 188 -8.58 2.39 10.00
N GLY A 189 -8.65 2.64 8.67
CA GLY A 189 -8.02 1.83 7.63
C GLY A 189 -8.79 0.53 7.35
N LEU A 190 -8.69 0.06 6.10
CA LEU A 190 -9.21 -1.25 5.67
C LEU A 190 -8.15 -2.35 5.75
N TYR A 191 -6.90 -2.00 6.03
CA TYR A 191 -5.75 -2.93 6.04
C TYR A 191 -5.52 -3.65 4.69
N CYS A 192 -5.96 -3.00 3.62
CA CYS A 192 -5.70 -3.39 2.24
C CYS A 192 -4.36 -2.79 1.77
N GLY A 193 -3.26 -3.45 2.11
CA GLY A 193 -1.94 -3.11 1.57
C GLY A 193 -1.85 -3.47 0.08
N LEU A 194 -0.84 -2.95 -0.60
CA LEU A 194 -0.61 -3.30 -2.02
C LEU A 194 -0.21 -4.77 -2.15
N GLN A 195 0.63 -5.28 -1.22
CA GLN A 195 1.19 -6.64 -1.25
C GLN A 195 0.16 -7.75 -1.02
N ASN A 196 -0.97 -7.45 -0.36
CA ASN A 196 -2.03 -8.44 -0.09
C ASN A 196 -3.27 -8.26 -0.96
N SER A 197 -3.12 -7.57 -2.09
CA SER A 197 -4.22 -7.14 -2.94
C SER A 197 -4.03 -7.51 -4.41
N VAL A 198 -5.15 -7.78 -5.08
CA VAL A 198 -5.26 -7.81 -6.55
C VAL A 198 -6.36 -6.83 -6.96
N MET A 199 -6.10 -6.05 -7.99
CA MET A 199 -6.99 -4.98 -8.40
C MET A 199 -7.11 -4.85 -9.91
N LYS A 200 -8.19 -4.26 -10.40
CA LYS A 200 -8.35 -3.96 -11.82
C LYS A 200 -7.38 -2.88 -12.26
N ARG A 201 -6.64 -3.13 -13.35
CA ARG A 201 -5.68 -2.18 -13.92
C ARG A 201 -6.31 -0.82 -14.26
N ARG A 202 -7.62 -0.79 -14.57
CA ARG A 202 -8.35 0.45 -14.84
C ARG A 202 -8.31 1.48 -13.69
N LEU A 203 -8.03 1.07 -12.45
CA LEU A 203 -7.87 1.99 -11.33
C LEU A 203 -6.69 2.95 -11.52
N PHE A 204 -5.74 2.58 -12.40
CA PHE A 204 -4.57 3.38 -12.75
C PHE A 204 -4.75 4.19 -14.05
N GLU A 205 -5.91 4.14 -14.69
CA GLU A 205 -6.21 5.00 -15.86
C GLU A 205 -6.30 6.46 -15.39
N GLY A 206 -5.33 7.28 -15.83
CA GLY A 206 -5.19 8.67 -15.40
C GLY A 206 -4.75 8.88 -13.96
N ARG A 207 -4.32 7.81 -13.25
CA ARG A 207 -3.83 7.86 -11.87
C ARG A 207 -2.49 7.17 -11.76
N ARG A 208 -1.64 7.68 -10.87
CA ARG A 208 -0.39 7.06 -10.45
C ARG A 208 -0.20 7.30 -8.96
N PHE A 209 0.67 6.52 -8.33
CA PHE A 209 1.17 6.85 -7.01
C PHE A 209 1.95 8.15 -7.06
N ASN A 210 1.84 8.97 -6.02
CA ASN A 210 2.68 10.14 -5.89
C ASN A 210 4.08 9.70 -5.44
N ASP A 211 5.03 9.69 -6.37
CA ASP A 211 6.40 9.22 -6.16
C ASP A 211 7.29 10.19 -5.35
N ARG A 212 6.72 11.30 -4.88
CA ARG A 212 7.37 12.18 -3.90
C ARG A 212 7.28 11.64 -2.48
N PHE A 213 6.30 10.78 -2.19
CA PHE A 213 6.18 10.09 -0.90
C PHE A 213 7.01 8.80 -0.90
N ARG A 214 7.47 8.41 0.30
CA ARG A 214 8.24 7.18 0.48
C ARG A 214 7.46 6.06 1.16
N VAL A 215 6.50 6.40 2.02
CA VAL A 215 5.89 5.41 2.93
C VAL A 215 4.36 5.45 3.06
N VAL A 216 3.68 6.51 2.65
CA VAL A 216 2.24 6.69 2.95
C VAL A 216 1.32 6.64 1.73
N GLU A 217 1.87 6.56 0.53
CA GLU A 217 1.09 6.75 -0.69
C GLU A 217 0.12 5.62 -0.98
N ASP A 218 0.40 4.40 -0.56
CA ASP A 218 -0.53 3.27 -0.66
C ASP A 218 -1.86 3.57 0.05
N GLU A 219 -1.80 4.08 1.28
CA GLU A 219 -2.98 4.49 2.03
C GLU A 219 -3.73 5.65 1.38
N LEU A 220 -2.99 6.67 0.90
CA LEU A 220 -3.57 7.83 0.22
C LEU A 220 -4.21 7.42 -1.11
N PHE A 221 -3.60 6.50 -1.84
CA PHE A 221 -4.14 5.96 -3.09
C PHE A 221 -5.47 5.22 -2.85
N VAL A 222 -5.55 4.40 -1.80
CA VAL A 222 -6.80 3.74 -1.41
C VAL A 222 -7.92 4.76 -1.15
N ILE A 223 -7.63 5.86 -0.44
CA ILE A 223 -8.62 6.93 -0.22
C ILE A 223 -9.05 7.56 -1.55
N ARG A 224 -8.12 7.83 -2.47
CA ARG A 224 -8.43 8.41 -3.80
C ARG A 224 -9.34 7.50 -4.63
N VAL A 225 -9.05 6.19 -4.68
CA VAL A 225 -9.86 5.27 -5.49
C VAL A 225 -11.23 5.00 -4.87
N LEU A 226 -11.34 4.93 -3.54
CA LEU A 226 -12.63 4.85 -2.84
C LEU A 226 -13.48 6.09 -3.07
N ALA A 227 -12.89 7.29 -2.97
CA ALA A 227 -13.59 8.55 -3.26
C ALA A 227 -14.05 8.64 -4.72
N ALA A 228 -13.35 7.95 -5.64
CA ALA A 228 -13.74 7.81 -7.04
C ALA A 228 -14.79 6.70 -7.28
N GLY A 229 -15.27 6.05 -6.24
CA GLY A 229 -16.34 5.04 -6.31
C GLY A 229 -15.85 3.61 -6.56
N ALA A 230 -14.58 3.31 -6.38
CA ALA A 230 -14.07 1.94 -6.47
C ALA A 230 -14.72 1.03 -5.42
N ARG A 231 -15.06 -0.18 -5.81
CA ARG A 231 -15.72 -1.18 -4.95
C ARG A 231 -14.70 -2.20 -4.49
N PHE A 232 -14.69 -2.43 -3.17
CA PHE A 232 -13.74 -3.30 -2.48
C PHE A 232 -14.41 -4.56 -1.97
N ALA A 233 -13.64 -5.66 -1.99
CA ALA A 233 -14.00 -6.90 -1.33
C ALA A 233 -12.78 -7.47 -0.60
N TYR A 234 -13.01 -8.36 0.35
CA TYR A 234 -11.93 -8.96 1.13
C TYR A 234 -12.19 -10.41 1.52
N PHE A 235 -11.10 -11.10 1.81
CA PHE A 235 -11.07 -12.38 2.51
C PHE A 235 -10.53 -12.16 3.91
N ILE A 236 -11.14 -12.80 4.92
CA ILE A 236 -10.70 -12.68 6.32
C ILE A 236 -9.42 -13.51 6.58
N ASP A 237 -9.26 -14.63 5.89
CA ASP A 237 -8.11 -15.51 6.05
C ASP A 237 -6.83 -14.89 5.45
N PRO A 238 -5.66 -15.27 5.97
CA PRO A 238 -4.39 -14.81 5.45
C PRO A 238 -4.14 -15.25 4.01
N HIS A 239 -3.67 -14.32 3.20
CA HIS A 239 -3.22 -14.50 1.82
C HIS A 239 -1.71 -14.30 1.67
N VAL A 240 -1.10 -13.62 2.64
CA VAL A 240 0.30 -13.19 2.60
C VAL A 240 0.97 -13.46 3.94
N ILE A 241 2.19 -13.92 3.90
CA ILE A 241 3.11 -13.93 5.03
C ILE A 241 3.95 -12.65 4.94
N TYR A 242 3.63 -11.68 5.79
CA TYR A 242 4.39 -10.46 5.94
C TYR A 242 5.60 -10.73 6.84
N GLN A 243 6.80 -10.66 6.25
CA GLN A 243 8.04 -10.91 6.97
C GLN A 243 8.52 -9.65 7.71
N VAL A 244 8.55 -9.70 9.04
CA VAL A 244 9.05 -8.61 9.88
C VAL A 244 10.57 -8.74 10.01
N HIS A 245 11.28 -7.68 9.63
CA HIS A 245 12.74 -7.55 9.74
C HIS A 245 13.15 -6.08 9.91
N SER A 246 14.42 -5.81 10.23
CA SER A 246 14.93 -4.47 10.55
C SER A 246 14.86 -3.45 9.39
N GLU A 247 14.74 -3.94 8.14
CA GLU A 247 14.72 -3.10 6.95
C GLU A 247 13.31 -2.79 6.44
N ASN A 248 12.24 -3.25 7.12
CA ASN A 248 10.88 -2.89 6.74
C ASN A 248 10.68 -1.38 6.75
N SER A 249 10.00 -0.88 5.72
CA SER A 249 9.69 0.56 5.62
C SER A 249 8.50 0.98 6.48
N SER A 250 7.63 0.06 6.89
CA SER A 250 6.41 0.37 7.67
C SER A 250 6.70 0.75 9.12
N ALA A 251 5.83 1.58 9.71
CA ALA A 251 5.89 2.02 11.10
C ALA A 251 5.64 0.89 12.13
N SER A 252 5.09 -0.25 11.69
CA SER A 252 4.80 -1.40 12.54
C SER A 252 6.04 -2.22 12.93
N ALA A 253 7.18 -1.98 12.28
CA ALA A 253 8.45 -2.53 12.76
C ALA A 253 8.74 -1.94 14.15
N THR A 254 8.74 -2.77 15.16
CA THR A 254 8.82 -2.50 16.60
C THR A 254 10.03 -1.66 17.09
N SER A 255 10.82 -1.10 16.18
CA SER A 255 11.99 -0.26 16.45
C SER A 255 12.12 0.94 15.49
N SER A 256 11.01 1.51 15.00
CA SER A 256 11.14 2.70 14.16
C SER A 256 11.79 3.83 14.96
N SER A 257 12.92 4.35 14.45
CA SER A 257 13.58 5.50 15.06
C SER A 257 12.64 6.70 15.11
N LEU A 258 12.83 7.60 16.07
CA LEU A 258 12.05 8.85 16.16
C LEU A 258 12.11 9.64 14.84
N ALA A 259 13.24 9.60 14.13
CA ALA A 259 13.41 10.22 12.83
C ALA A 259 12.43 9.64 11.78
N LYS A 260 12.32 8.31 11.74
CA LYS A 260 11.39 7.62 10.84
C LYS A 260 9.93 7.90 11.20
N HIS A 261 9.61 7.96 12.50
CA HIS A 261 8.28 8.39 12.95
C HIS A 261 7.92 9.78 12.43
N VAL A 262 8.83 10.76 12.58
CA VAL A 262 8.62 12.13 12.09
C VAL A 262 8.49 12.15 10.57
N GLU A 263 9.29 11.38 9.83
CA GLU A 263 9.21 11.26 8.37
C GLU A 263 7.82 10.78 7.94
N ILE A 264 7.35 9.64 8.47
CA ILE A 264 6.06 9.04 8.12
C ILE A 264 4.90 10.01 8.37
N TYR A 265 4.84 10.60 9.57
CA TYR A 265 3.72 11.47 9.90
C TYR A 265 3.81 12.84 9.23
N SER A 266 5.01 13.30 8.86
CA SER A 266 5.17 14.50 8.02
C SER A 266 4.63 14.26 6.60
N GLU A 267 4.97 13.14 5.98
CA GLU A 267 4.41 12.76 4.67
C GLU A 267 2.89 12.60 4.75
N LEU A 268 2.39 11.92 5.81
CA LEU A 268 0.96 11.69 5.97
C LEU A 268 0.16 12.98 6.12
N THR A 269 0.68 13.97 6.88
CA THR A 269 0.00 15.26 7.00
C THR A 269 -0.06 16.00 5.68
N VAL A 270 1.04 16.03 4.91
CA VAL A 270 1.07 16.62 3.56
C VAL A 270 0.11 15.89 2.63
N GLY A 271 0.10 14.56 2.67
CA GLY A 271 -0.80 13.76 1.84
C GLY A 271 -2.28 14.00 2.17
N ILE A 272 -2.64 14.10 3.44
CA ILE A 272 -4.03 14.41 3.85
C ILE A 272 -4.42 15.82 3.41
N GLU A 273 -3.52 16.81 3.48
CA GLU A 273 -3.79 18.17 2.98
C GLU A 273 -4.04 18.16 1.46
N GLN A 274 -3.27 17.37 0.71
CA GLN A 274 -3.51 17.17 -0.72
C GLN A 274 -4.88 16.55 -0.98
N LEU A 275 -5.24 15.46 -0.28
CA LEU A 275 -6.58 14.84 -0.42
C LEU A 275 -7.71 15.83 -0.14
N LEU A 276 -7.57 16.69 0.88
CA LEU A 276 -8.56 17.72 1.22
C LEU A 276 -8.73 18.78 0.13
N SER A 277 -7.71 19.01 -0.68
CA SER A 277 -7.73 19.96 -1.82
C SER A 277 -8.17 19.32 -3.13
N GLU A 278 -7.88 18.04 -3.35
CA GLU A 278 -8.10 17.31 -4.60
C GLU A 278 -9.48 16.66 -4.67
N LEU A 279 -10.01 16.16 -3.53
CA LEU A 279 -11.18 15.31 -3.53
C LEU A 279 -12.47 16.08 -3.24
N THR A 280 -13.52 15.72 -3.99
CA THR A 280 -14.88 16.11 -3.65
C THR A 280 -15.43 15.14 -2.61
N LEU A 281 -15.45 15.59 -1.34
CA LEU A 281 -15.82 14.79 -0.17
C LEU A 281 -17.17 15.28 0.39
N SER A 282 -17.96 14.36 0.92
CA SER A 282 -19.10 14.70 1.74
C SER A 282 -18.67 15.48 3.00
N PRO A 283 -19.55 16.26 3.63
CA PRO A 283 -19.24 16.97 4.89
C PRO A 283 -18.73 16.04 6.00
N ARG A 284 -19.15 14.79 6.01
CA ARG A 284 -18.78 13.79 7.01
C ARG A 284 -17.36 13.25 6.75
N GLU A 285 -17.06 12.88 5.52
CA GLU A 285 -15.73 12.42 5.09
C GLU A 285 -14.69 13.53 5.27
N ARG A 286 -15.02 14.76 4.84
CA ARG A 286 -14.15 15.91 5.04
C ARG A 286 -13.85 16.16 6.52
N ARG A 287 -14.87 16.07 7.37
CA ARG A 287 -14.70 16.18 8.83
C ARG A 287 -13.82 15.07 9.38
N GLY A 288 -13.96 13.84 8.88
CA GLY A 288 -13.10 12.69 9.22
C GLY A 288 -11.63 12.96 8.91
N LEU A 289 -11.32 13.43 7.69
CA LEU A 289 -9.94 13.80 7.29
C LEU A 289 -9.39 14.96 8.13
N LEU A 290 -10.17 16.01 8.40
CA LEU A 290 -9.74 17.13 9.24
C LEU A 290 -9.43 16.67 10.69
N LYS A 291 -10.29 15.81 11.24
CA LYS A 291 -10.05 15.21 12.57
C LYS A 291 -8.76 14.39 12.59
N ARG A 292 -8.55 13.59 11.55
CA ARG A 292 -7.32 12.79 11.40
C ARG A 292 -6.11 13.70 11.28
N LEU A 293 -6.12 14.67 10.37
CA LEU A 293 -5.03 15.64 10.19
C LEU A 293 -4.68 16.36 11.50
N GLY A 294 -5.69 16.79 12.26
CA GLY A 294 -5.50 17.41 13.57
C GLY A 294 -4.81 16.48 14.56
N ARG A 295 -5.14 15.17 14.56
CA ARG A 295 -4.51 14.15 15.39
C ARG A 295 -3.05 13.91 14.99
N GLU A 296 -2.78 13.79 13.68
CA GLU A 296 -1.42 13.54 13.17
C GLU A 296 -0.49 14.72 13.50
N TYR A 297 -0.94 15.96 13.29
CA TYR A 297 -0.17 17.13 13.70
C TYR A 297 0.05 17.19 15.20
N PHE A 298 -1.02 17.02 15.99
CA PHE A 298 -0.96 17.27 17.42
C PHE A 298 -0.23 16.17 18.18
N TRP A 299 -0.66 14.91 18.01
CA TRP A 299 -0.17 13.80 18.82
C TRP A 299 1.06 13.14 18.22
N HIS A 300 1.04 12.82 16.94
CA HIS A 300 2.14 12.08 16.32
C HIS A 300 3.35 12.99 16.05
N LEU A 301 3.18 14.11 15.41
CA LEU A 301 4.29 15.05 15.20
C LEU A 301 4.59 15.89 16.43
N GLY A 302 3.58 16.56 16.97
CA GLY A 302 3.79 17.50 18.06
C GLY A 302 4.25 16.83 19.35
N TYR A 303 3.52 15.82 19.84
CA TYR A 303 3.84 15.20 21.13
C TYR A 303 4.95 14.15 20.99
N VAL A 304 4.74 13.12 20.17
CA VAL A 304 5.70 12.01 20.04
C VAL A 304 6.95 12.46 19.30
N GLY A 305 6.79 13.08 18.13
CA GLY A 305 7.90 13.46 17.26
C GLY A 305 8.79 14.56 17.82
N PHE A 306 8.21 15.61 18.38
CA PHE A 306 9.00 16.79 18.78
C PHE A 306 9.03 17.03 20.30
N TRP A 307 7.91 16.94 21.00
CA TRP A 307 7.88 17.24 22.44
C TRP A 307 8.74 16.26 23.25
N GLN A 308 8.60 14.96 23.03
CA GLN A 308 9.38 13.93 23.71
C GLN A 308 10.88 14.03 23.35
N ALA A 309 11.21 14.49 22.14
CA ALA A 309 12.58 14.74 21.69
C ALA A 309 13.20 16.05 22.25
N GLY A 310 12.47 16.81 23.07
CA GLY A 310 12.95 18.09 23.59
C GLY A 310 12.85 19.27 22.61
N ARG A 311 12.38 19.07 21.40
CA ARG A 311 12.23 20.08 20.31
C ARG A 311 10.95 20.91 20.55
N ARG A 312 10.98 21.74 21.62
CA ARG A 312 9.79 22.37 22.19
C ARG A 312 9.07 23.34 21.25
N LEU A 313 9.82 24.16 20.51
CA LEU A 313 9.24 25.18 19.62
C LEU A 313 8.53 24.52 18.42
N GLU A 314 9.12 23.47 17.86
CA GLU A 314 8.53 22.69 16.77
C GLU A 314 7.27 21.95 17.25
N ALA A 315 7.32 21.39 18.45
CA ALA A 315 6.14 20.79 19.06
C ALA A 315 4.98 21.80 19.19
N LEU A 316 5.28 23.03 19.66
CA LEU A 316 4.26 24.09 19.77
C LEU A 316 3.68 24.49 18.42
N ASP A 317 4.49 24.52 17.35
CA ASP A 317 3.98 24.78 16.00
C ASP A 317 3.04 23.66 15.54
N MET A 318 3.40 22.39 15.73
CA MET A 318 2.54 21.27 15.39
C MET A 318 1.24 21.26 16.21
N TYR A 319 1.31 21.56 17.51
CA TYR A 319 0.11 21.71 18.34
C TYR A 319 -0.82 22.79 17.80
N ARG A 320 -0.26 23.95 17.41
CA ARG A 320 -1.02 25.07 16.83
C ARG A 320 -1.70 24.66 15.52
N ARG A 321 -0.96 23.99 14.62
CA ARG A 321 -1.51 23.47 13.35
C ARG A 321 -2.63 22.47 13.62
N GLY A 322 -2.42 21.50 14.50
CA GLY A 322 -3.43 20.52 14.86
C GLY A 322 -4.72 21.13 15.40
N LEU A 323 -4.60 22.14 16.28
CA LEU A 323 -5.75 22.86 16.84
C LEU A 323 -6.43 23.78 15.81
N ALA A 324 -5.69 24.35 14.86
CA ALA A 324 -6.26 25.16 13.78
C ALA A 324 -7.14 24.30 12.87
N VAL A 325 -6.72 23.08 12.59
CA VAL A 325 -7.46 22.13 11.74
C VAL A 325 -8.63 21.48 12.49
N TRP A 326 -8.41 21.09 13.76
CA TRP A 326 -9.39 20.38 14.59
C TRP A 326 -9.47 20.95 16.02
N PRO A 327 -10.19 22.08 16.24
CA PRO A 327 -10.24 22.78 17.52
C PRO A 327 -11.09 22.09 18.60
N TRP A 328 -11.85 21.05 18.26
CA TRP A 328 -12.91 20.47 19.10
C TRP A 328 -12.42 19.44 20.14
N HIS A 329 -11.12 19.41 20.46
CA HIS A 329 -10.56 18.47 21.43
C HIS A 329 -10.10 19.20 22.71
N PRO A 330 -10.90 19.20 23.81
CA PRO A 330 -10.56 19.96 25.03
C PRO A 330 -9.21 19.58 25.63
N GLY A 331 -8.85 18.28 25.62
CA GLY A 331 -7.56 17.80 26.11
C GLY A 331 -6.37 18.34 25.33
N ALA A 332 -6.53 18.56 24.01
CA ALA A 332 -5.48 19.16 23.19
C ALA A 332 -5.22 20.63 23.58
N TRP A 333 -6.27 21.42 23.81
CA TRP A 333 -6.13 22.79 24.30
C TRP A 333 -5.40 22.85 25.64
N LYS A 334 -5.79 22.00 26.61
CA LYS A 334 -5.11 21.90 27.91
C LYS A 334 -3.61 21.58 27.70
N THR A 335 -3.29 20.58 26.88
CA THR A 335 -1.90 20.20 26.62
C THR A 335 -1.11 21.34 25.97
N TYR A 336 -1.67 22.02 24.98
CA TYR A 336 -1.04 23.14 24.32
C TYR A 336 -0.75 24.32 25.24
N LEU A 337 -1.73 24.72 26.08
CA LEU A 337 -1.56 25.82 27.03
C LEU A 337 -0.50 25.50 28.06
N LEU A 338 -0.49 24.27 28.61
CA LEU A 338 0.54 23.83 29.57
C LEU A 338 1.93 23.78 28.89
N ALA A 339 2.02 23.34 27.66
CA ALA A 339 3.26 23.31 26.91
C ALA A 339 3.82 24.72 26.66
N ARG A 340 2.97 25.67 26.28
CA ARG A 340 3.35 27.10 26.13
C ARG A 340 3.88 27.69 27.44
N LEU A 341 3.17 27.45 28.54
CA LEU A 341 3.60 27.93 29.86
C LEU A 341 4.99 27.39 30.25
N ARG A 342 5.21 26.07 30.04
CA ARG A 342 6.51 25.45 30.33
C ARG A 342 7.66 26.05 29.51
N VAL A 343 7.43 26.33 28.24
CA VAL A 343 8.45 26.92 27.36
C VAL A 343 8.74 28.37 27.80
N ALA A 344 7.72 29.16 28.15
CA ALA A 344 7.90 30.54 28.62
C ALA A 344 8.72 30.60 29.93
N LEU A 345 8.42 29.73 30.91
CA LEU A 345 9.15 29.67 32.18
C LEU A 345 10.62 29.23 32.00
N GLN A 346 10.92 28.38 31.01
CA GLN A 346 12.31 27.98 30.75
C GLN A 346 13.12 29.11 30.07
N SER A 347 12.48 29.97 29.28
CA SER A 347 13.16 31.11 28.63
C SER A 347 13.54 32.20 29.65
N GLU A 348 12.73 32.42 30.68
CA GLU A 348 13.01 33.39 31.74
C GLU A 348 14.12 32.94 32.70
N GLY A 349 14.25 31.61 32.94
CA GLY A 349 15.28 31.04 33.82
C GLY A 349 16.71 31.05 33.26
N HIS A 350 16.91 31.40 31.97
CA HIS A 350 18.23 31.50 31.32
C HIS A 350 18.69 32.97 31.15
N SER A 351 17.89 33.93 31.57
CA SER A 351 18.18 35.38 31.47
C SER A 351 18.58 36.02 32.79
N GLY A 352 18.80 35.19 33.84
CA GLY A 352 19.21 35.63 35.18
C GLY A 352 20.66 35.29 35.53
#